data_8520bb74826be89597926367a07bd63c
#
_entry.id   8520bb74826be89597926367a07bd63c
#
_cell.length_a   1.000
_cell.length_b   1.000
_cell.length_c   1.000
_cell.angle_alpha   90.00
_cell.angle_beta   90.00
_cell.angle_gamma   90.00
#
_symmetry.space_group_name_H-M   'P 1'
#
loop_
_entity.id
_entity.type
_entity.pdbx_description
1 polymer ?
#
loop_
_entity_poly.entity_id
_entity_poly.type
_entity_poly.pdbx_seq_one_letter_code
_entity_poly.pdbx_strand_id
1 'polypeptide(L)'
;MLSKSINLYKILQKQYSRRINLDLTRINKVLKKLNNPHLNLNNPINILGSDGKMSVLTSLNYFLKAEKKRVTTFTSPHLYDVRHRIGLNNKYISLKLLKKLKRKIESTKLRLTLFELLTCIYILASNKQIFL
;
A
#
# COMPACT_ATOMS: atom_id res chain seq x y z
N MET A 1 21.12 1.36 -5.43
CA MET A 1 19.78 1.46 -4.80
C MET A 1 18.80 0.36 -5.21
N LEU A 2 18.78 -0.07 -6.45
CA LEU A 2 17.93 -1.19 -6.92
C LEU A 2 18.15 -2.51 -6.16
N SER A 3 19.38 -2.85 -5.77
CA SER A 3 19.67 -4.13 -5.09
C SER A 3 19.02 -4.27 -3.70
N LYS A 4 18.88 -3.17 -2.95
CA LYS A 4 18.28 -3.19 -1.60
C LYS A 4 16.76 -3.40 -1.61
N SER A 5 16.06 -2.90 -2.63
CA SER A 5 14.61 -3.05 -2.76
C SER A 5 14.19 -4.40 -3.34
N ILE A 6 14.97 -4.93 -4.27
CA ILE A 6 14.80 -6.31 -4.78
C ILE A 6 15.01 -7.32 -3.65
N ASN A 7 16.01 -7.11 -2.80
CA ASN A 7 16.23 -7.93 -1.60
C ASN A 7 15.04 -7.84 -0.62
N LEU A 8 14.49 -6.65 -0.41
CA LEU A 8 13.33 -6.50 0.47
C LEU A 8 12.12 -7.31 -0.02
N TYR A 9 11.81 -7.26 -1.32
CA TYR A 9 10.68 -8.01 -1.86
C TYR A 9 10.88 -9.52 -1.73
N LYS A 10 12.07 -10.02 -1.99
CA LYS A 10 12.41 -11.44 -1.79
C LYS A 10 12.24 -11.86 -0.33
N ILE A 11 12.66 -11.01 0.62
CA ILE A 11 12.47 -11.24 2.06
C ILE A 11 10.98 -11.28 2.40
N LEU A 12 10.20 -10.31 1.93
CA LEU A 12 8.76 -10.29 2.15
C LEU A 12 8.05 -11.52 1.57
N GLN A 13 8.45 -11.96 0.38
CA GLN A 13 7.91 -13.16 -0.24
C GLN A 13 8.21 -14.45 0.52
N LYS A 14 9.34 -14.51 1.24
CA LYS A 14 9.66 -15.66 2.11
C LYS A 14 8.88 -15.62 3.43
N GLN A 15 8.64 -14.42 3.97
CA GLN A 15 7.97 -14.25 5.26
C GLN A 15 6.44 -14.32 5.18
N TYR A 16 5.86 -13.94 4.05
CA TYR A 16 4.41 -13.82 3.88
C TYR A 16 3.90 -14.73 2.77
N SER A 17 2.76 -15.38 3.03
CA SER A 17 2.11 -16.23 2.03
C SER A 17 1.74 -15.41 0.79
N ARG A 18 1.99 -15.97 -0.39
CA ARG A 18 1.55 -15.44 -1.69
C ARG A 18 0.14 -15.88 -2.06
N ARG A 19 -0.48 -16.79 -1.30
CA ARG A 19 -1.81 -17.29 -1.59
C ARG A 19 -2.79 -16.13 -1.58
N ILE A 20 -3.55 -16.01 -2.66
CA ILE A 20 -4.70 -15.11 -2.70
C ILE A 20 -5.75 -15.74 -1.80
N ASN A 21 -6.17 -14.99 -0.80
CA ASN A 21 -7.31 -15.37 0.02
C ASN A 21 -8.28 -14.20 0.01
N LEU A 22 -9.48 -14.46 -0.46
CA LEU A 22 -10.55 -13.45 -0.60
C LEU A 22 -11.27 -13.19 0.72
N ASP A 23 -10.95 -13.95 1.78
CA ASP A 23 -11.49 -13.71 3.11
C ASP A 23 -10.86 -12.45 3.74
N LEU A 24 -11.70 -11.48 4.07
CA LEU A 24 -11.31 -10.21 4.68
C LEU A 24 -11.16 -10.28 6.21
N THR A 25 -11.44 -11.42 6.83
CA THR A 25 -11.45 -11.56 8.29
C THR A 25 -10.10 -11.20 8.92
N ARG A 26 -8.99 -11.61 8.31
CA ARG A 26 -7.64 -11.36 8.84
C ARG A 26 -7.28 -9.88 8.76
N ILE A 27 -7.45 -9.26 7.60
CA ILE A 27 -7.14 -7.85 7.40
C ILE A 27 -8.01 -6.97 8.30
N ASN A 28 -9.30 -7.30 8.44
CA ASN A 28 -10.21 -6.57 9.31
C ASN A 28 -9.79 -6.64 10.80
N LYS A 29 -9.34 -7.81 11.26
CA LYS A 29 -8.81 -7.95 12.63
C LYS A 29 -7.56 -7.07 12.86
N VAL A 30 -6.65 -7.01 11.88
CA VAL A 30 -5.47 -6.15 11.95
C VAL A 30 -5.86 -4.67 11.93
N LEU A 31 -6.73 -4.27 11.01
CA LEU A 31 -7.20 -2.89 10.91
C LEU A 31 -7.91 -2.43 12.19
N LYS A 32 -8.72 -3.31 12.80
CA LYS A 32 -9.37 -3.04 14.10
C LYS A 32 -8.33 -2.79 15.21
N LYS A 33 -7.29 -3.61 15.30
CA LYS A 33 -6.20 -3.41 16.26
C LYS A 33 -5.40 -2.11 16.01
N LEU A 34 -5.43 -1.60 14.80
CA LEU A 34 -4.78 -0.35 14.42
C LEU A 34 -5.72 0.87 14.47
N ASN A 35 -6.87 0.75 15.17
CA ASN A 35 -7.90 1.78 15.31
C ASN A 35 -8.60 2.15 13.98
N ASN A 36 -8.85 1.14 13.13
CA ASN A 36 -9.60 1.25 11.87
C ASN A 36 -9.11 2.40 10.95
N PRO A 37 -7.82 2.50 10.62
CA PRO A 37 -7.28 3.62 9.85
C PRO A 37 -7.89 3.75 8.45
N HIS A 38 -8.48 2.69 7.90
CA HIS A 38 -9.16 2.69 6.61
C HIS A 38 -10.41 3.58 6.58
N LEU A 39 -11.05 3.83 7.73
CA LEU A 39 -12.21 4.73 7.82
C LEU A 39 -11.83 6.20 7.66
N ASN A 40 -10.54 6.54 7.77
CA ASN A 40 -10.04 7.90 7.60
C ASN A 40 -9.54 8.19 6.16
N LEU A 41 -9.71 7.26 5.24
CA LEU A 41 -9.40 7.49 3.82
C LEU A 41 -10.44 8.44 3.21
N ASN A 42 -9.97 9.56 2.65
CA ASN A 42 -10.83 10.53 2.01
C ASN A 42 -10.99 10.23 0.53
N ASN A 43 -12.23 10.18 0.06
CA ASN A 43 -12.59 10.06 -1.36
C ASN A 43 -11.83 8.92 -2.08
N PRO A 44 -11.93 7.67 -1.63
CA PRO A 44 -11.28 6.56 -2.29
C PRO A 44 -11.89 6.34 -3.68
N ILE A 45 -11.04 6.21 -4.69
CA ILE A 45 -11.42 5.89 -6.07
C ILE A 45 -10.90 4.50 -6.39
N ASN A 46 -11.80 3.57 -6.70
CA ASN A 46 -11.44 2.22 -7.11
C ASN A 46 -11.46 2.11 -8.64
N ILE A 47 -10.33 1.69 -9.22
CA ILE A 47 -10.19 1.44 -10.65
C ILE A 47 -10.22 -0.07 -10.89
N LEU A 48 -11.29 -0.55 -11.51
CA LEU A 48 -11.51 -1.96 -11.81
C LEU A 48 -11.46 -2.18 -13.33
N GLY A 49 -11.09 -3.37 -13.72
CA GLY A 49 -11.04 -3.78 -15.14
C GLY A 49 -9.99 -4.85 -15.40
N SER A 50 -10.04 -5.49 -16.55
CA SER A 50 -9.02 -6.44 -17.04
C SER A 50 -7.79 -5.68 -17.52
N ASP A 51 -7.96 -4.69 -18.41
CA ASP A 51 -6.92 -3.93 -19.05
C ASP A 51 -7.02 -2.42 -18.79
N GLY A 52 -5.95 -1.69 -19.07
CA GLY A 52 -5.94 -0.22 -19.03
C GLY A 52 -5.97 0.43 -17.64
N LYS A 53 -6.07 -0.35 -16.54
CA LYS A 53 -6.14 0.21 -15.17
C LYS A 53 -5.02 1.18 -14.85
N MET A 54 -3.79 0.84 -15.24
CA MET A 54 -2.62 1.69 -14.98
C MET A 54 -2.66 2.98 -15.80
N SER A 55 -3.13 2.93 -17.04
CA SER A 55 -3.30 4.12 -17.88
C SER A 55 -4.33 5.08 -17.29
N VAL A 56 -5.46 4.56 -16.84
CA VAL A 56 -6.51 5.35 -16.16
C VAL A 56 -5.98 5.97 -14.88
N LEU A 57 -5.30 5.18 -14.03
CA LEU A 57 -4.71 5.67 -12.79
C LEU A 57 -3.70 6.79 -13.04
N THR A 58 -2.82 6.59 -14.02
CA THR A 58 -1.76 7.57 -14.37
C THR A 58 -2.37 8.86 -14.87
N SER A 59 -3.36 8.78 -15.77
CA SER A 59 -4.07 9.95 -16.27
C SER A 59 -4.79 10.70 -15.18
N LEU A 60 -5.53 9.99 -14.33
CA LEU A 60 -6.25 10.59 -13.19
C LEU A 60 -5.28 11.27 -12.22
N ASN A 61 -4.17 10.61 -11.90
CA ASN A 61 -3.14 11.19 -11.03
C ASN A 61 -2.52 12.45 -11.63
N TYR A 62 -2.33 12.48 -12.96
CA TYR A 62 -1.84 13.66 -13.67
C TYR A 62 -2.80 14.84 -13.54
N PHE A 63 -4.10 14.63 -13.79
CA PHE A 63 -5.11 15.68 -13.66
C PHE A 63 -5.25 16.19 -12.24
N LEU A 64 -5.34 15.28 -11.26
CA LEU A 64 -5.44 15.66 -9.85
C LEU A 64 -4.20 16.42 -9.36
N LYS A 65 -3.02 16.10 -9.88
CA LYS A 65 -1.79 16.85 -9.62
C LYS A 65 -1.84 18.25 -10.20
N ALA A 66 -2.33 18.39 -11.43
CA ALA A 66 -2.53 19.71 -12.06
C ALA A 66 -3.44 20.59 -11.21
N GLU A 67 -4.48 20.03 -10.61
CA GLU A 67 -5.38 20.66 -9.66
C GLU A 67 -4.79 20.81 -8.23
N LYS A 68 -3.48 20.60 -8.06
CA LYS A 68 -2.77 20.69 -6.77
C LYS A 68 -3.37 19.82 -5.67
N LYS A 69 -4.07 18.74 -6.03
CA LYS A 69 -4.62 17.78 -5.06
C LYS A 69 -3.53 16.84 -4.55
N ARG A 70 -3.60 16.51 -3.27
CA ARG A 70 -2.77 15.46 -2.69
C ARG A 70 -3.38 14.11 -3.00
N VAL A 71 -2.61 13.25 -3.65
CA VAL A 71 -3.08 11.94 -4.09
C VAL A 71 -2.17 10.85 -3.52
N THR A 72 -2.78 9.80 -3.01
CA THR A 72 -2.10 8.55 -2.70
C THR A 72 -2.61 7.47 -3.63
N THR A 73 -1.73 6.58 -4.06
CA THR A 73 -2.08 5.51 -5.02
C THR A 73 -1.63 4.16 -4.50
N PHE A 74 -2.43 3.14 -4.79
CA PHE A 74 -2.06 1.74 -4.53
C PHE A 74 -2.28 0.92 -5.80
N THR A 75 -1.22 0.26 -6.25
CA THR A 75 -1.23 -0.51 -7.51
C THR A 75 -0.71 -1.92 -7.33
N SER A 76 -1.14 -2.83 -8.20
CA SER A 76 -0.66 -4.21 -8.25
C SER A 76 -0.74 -4.71 -9.69
N PRO A 77 0.28 -5.42 -10.16
CA PRO A 77 1.57 -5.73 -9.55
C PRO A 77 2.56 -4.55 -9.60
N HIS A 78 3.78 -4.72 -9.06
CA HIS A 78 4.93 -3.84 -9.32
C HIS A 78 5.84 -4.46 -10.38
N LEU A 79 6.63 -3.64 -11.07
CA LEU A 79 7.59 -4.13 -12.05
C LEU A 79 8.92 -4.53 -11.40
N TYR A 80 9.60 -3.60 -10.74
CA TYR A 80 10.94 -3.82 -10.21
C TYR A 80 11.03 -3.67 -8.69
N ASP A 81 10.28 -2.73 -8.10
CA ASP A 81 10.38 -2.36 -6.71
C ASP A 81 9.01 -2.40 -6.05
N VAL A 82 8.89 -3.11 -4.93
CA VAL A 82 7.65 -3.21 -4.17
C VAL A 82 7.10 -1.84 -3.75
N ARG A 83 7.96 -0.83 -3.61
CA ARG A 83 7.58 0.54 -3.27
C ARG A 83 6.77 1.22 -4.37
N HIS A 84 6.90 0.76 -5.63
CA HIS A 84 6.11 1.27 -6.76
C HIS A 84 4.61 1.01 -6.60
N ARG A 85 4.22 0.10 -5.71
CA ARG A 85 2.80 -0.12 -5.39
C ARG A 85 2.17 1.02 -4.60
N ILE A 86 2.96 1.81 -3.87
CA ILE A 86 2.47 2.82 -2.93
C ILE A 86 3.02 4.18 -3.31
N GLY A 87 2.18 4.99 -3.91
CA GLY A 87 2.47 6.39 -4.24
C GLY A 87 1.91 7.33 -3.17
N LEU A 88 2.72 8.29 -2.76
CA LEU A 88 2.38 9.30 -1.76
C LEU A 88 2.76 10.69 -2.32
N ASN A 89 1.78 11.49 -2.71
CA ASN A 89 2.02 12.82 -3.30
C ASN A 89 3.06 12.81 -4.43
N ASN A 90 2.86 11.94 -5.42
CA ASN A 90 3.72 11.78 -6.59
C ASN A 90 5.15 11.23 -6.31
N LYS A 91 5.40 10.72 -5.12
CA LYS A 91 6.62 10.00 -4.77
C LYS A 91 6.27 8.60 -4.31
N TYR A 92 7.15 7.64 -4.55
CA TYR A 92 7.00 6.32 -3.97
C TYR A 92 7.31 6.34 -2.47
N ILE A 93 6.66 5.46 -1.73
CA ILE A 93 6.93 5.32 -0.30
C ILE A 93 8.44 5.09 -0.04
N SER A 94 8.99 5.79 0.94
CA SER A 94 10.38 5.59 1.32
C SER A 94 10.58 4.24 2.01
N LEU A 95 11.76 3.64 1.84
CA LEU A 95 12.11 2.38 2.49
C LEU A 95 12.01 2.47 4.02
N LYS A 96 12.38 3.62 4.59
CA LYS A 96 12.30 3.90 6.02
C LYS A 96 10.84 3.86 6.51
N LEU A 97 9.94 4.53 5.80
CA LEU A 97 8.51 4.54 6.15
C LEU A 97 7.88 3.16 5.98
N LEU A 98 8.15 2.48 4.87
CA LEU A 98 7.64 1.13 4.63
C LEU A 98 8.05 0.17 5.77
N LYS A 99 9.32 0.16 6.16
CA LYS A 99 9.82 -0.66 7.28
C LYS A 99 9.18 -0.28 8.62
N LYS A 100 9.00 1.03 8.87
CA LYS A 100 8.34 1.53 10.10
C LYS A 100 6.90 1.01 10.17
N LEU A 101 6.13 1.15 9.10
CA LEU A 101 4.74 0.72 9.06
C LEU A 101 4.60 -0.81 9.12
N LYS A 102 5.50 -1.55 8.44
CA LYS A 102 5.57 -3.01 8.55
C LYS A 102 5.72 -3.44 10.02
N ARG A 103 6.68 -2.87 10.76
CA ARG A 103 6.87 -3.18 12.19
C ARG A 103 5.62 -2.88 13.02
N LYS A 104 4.94 -1.76 12.75
CA LYS A 104 3.69 -1.40 13.42
C LYS A 104 2.59 -2.44 13.16
N ILE A 105 2.49 -2.97 11.95
CA ILE A 105 1.52 -4.02 11.62
C ILE A 105 1.91 -5.33 12.29
N GLU A 106 3.19 -5.71 12.27
CA GLU A 106 3.70 -6.92 12.90
C GLU A 106 3.51 -6.94 14.42
N SER A 107 3.50 -5.77 15.08
CA SER A 107 3.22 -5.67 16.52
C SER A 107 1.80 -6.13 16.88
N THR A 108 0.89 -6.24 15.94
CA THR A 108 -0.45 -6.82 16.16
C THR A 108 -0.41 -8.34 16.40
N LYS A 109 0.71 -9.00 16.04
CA LYS A 109 0.92 -10.45 16.12
C LYS A 109 -0.08 -11.28 15.30
N LEU A 110 -0.73 -10.68 14.33
CA LEU A 110 -1.67 -11.35 13.42
C LEU A 110 -0.98 -11.68 12.10
N ARG A 111 -1.28 -12.86 11.54
CA ARG A 111 -0.72 -13.29 10.26
C ARG A 111 -1.50 -12.66 9.11
N LEU A 112 -0.77 -12.11 8.14
CA LEU A 112 -1.31 -11.57 6.90
C LEU A 112 -0.67 -12.25 5.69
N THR A 113 -1.32 -12.21 4.55
CA THR A 113 -0.66 -12.45 3.26
C THR A 113 0.18 -11.23 2.86
N LEU A 114 1.06 -11.41 1.89
CA LEU A 114 1.87 -10.29 1.38
C LEU A 114 1.00 -9.14 0.85
N PHE A 115 -0.08 -9.47 0.15
CA PHE A 115 -0.99 -8.45 -0.40
C PHE A 115 -1.71 -7.69 0.72
N GLU A 116 -2.24 -8.39 1.70
CA GLU A 116 -2.90 -7.78 2.87
C GLU A 116 -1.95 -6.88 3.66
N LEU A 117 -0.68 -7.30 3.83
CA LEU A 117 0.35 -6.48 4.47
C LEU A 117 0.56 -5.17 3.70
N LEU A 118 0.76 -5.25 2.38
CA LEU A 118 1.00 -4.07 1.55
C LEU A 118 -0.22 -3.14 1.51
N THR A 119 -1.43 -3.70 1.53
CA THR A 119 -2.69 -2.95 1.65
C THR A 119 -2.76 -2.21 2.99
N CYS A 120 -2.43 -2.87 4.10
CA CYS A 120 -2.37 -2.21 5.41
C CYS A 120 -1.31 -1.11 5.46
N ILE A 121 -0.13 -1.32 4.85
CA ILE A 121 0.92 -0.30 4.76
C ILE A 121 0.40 0.92 3.98
N TYR A 122 -0.27 0.70 2.83
CA TYR A 122 -0.87 1.78 2.05
C TYR A 122 -1.89 2.57 2.86
N ILE A 123 -2.84 1.89 3.51
CA ILE A 123 -3.88 2.53 4.34
C ILE A 123 -3.24 3.40 5.44
N LEU A 124 -2.26 2.86 6.16
CA LEU A 124 -1.56 3.60 7.21
C LEU A 124 -0.77 4.79 6.65
N ALA A 125 -0.11 4.62 5.50
CA ALA A 125 0.66 5.67 4.87
C ALA A 125 -0.22 6.80 4.32
N SER A 126 -1.43 6.47 3.88
CA SER A 126 -2.40 7.44 3.35
C SER A 126 -3.13 8.22 4.44
N ASN A 127 -3.08 7.74 5.69
CA ASN A 127 -3.73 8.42 6.81
C ASN A 127 -3.00 9.72 7.16
N LYS A 128 -3.71 10.84 7.16
CA LYS A 128 -3.16 12.20 7.37
C LYS A 128 -2.36 12.36 8.68
N GLN A 129 -2.63 11.53 9.69
CA GLN A 129 -1.93 11.59 10.99
C GLN A 129 -0.49 11.10 10.94
N ILE A 130 -0.03 10.50 9.85
CA ILE A 130 1.32 9.96 9.71
C ILE A 130 2.26 10.95 8.98
N PHE A 131 1.71 11.99 8.37
CA PHE A 131 2.45 13.00 7.61
C PHE A 131 2.80 14.27 8.43
N LEU A 132 2.40 14.31 9.66
CA LEU A 132 2.81 15.29 10.67
C LEU A 132 3.85 14.64 11.59
#